data_84ade1bd5f51a337ea35527effa46b32
#
_entry.id   84ade1bd5f51a337ea35527effa46b32
#
_cell.length_a   1.000
_cell.length_b   1.000
_cell.length_c   1.000
_cell.angle_alpha   90.00
_cell.angle_beta   90.00
_cell.angle_gamma   90.00
#
_symmetry.space_group_name_H-M   'P 1'
#
loop_
_entity.id
_entity.type
_entity.pdbx_description
1 polymer ?
#
loop_
_entity_poly.entity_id
_entity_poly.type
_entity_poly.pdbx_seq_one_letter_code
_entity_poly.pdbx_strand_id
1 'polypeptide(L)'
;MANILALAHKEMRSYFVSPIAYVLLVFFTLLFGWFYVASLNLMVQLSMGQFGMGGPQVININEFMIRPLFGNTAVILLFLLPMLTMRSYAEEKRSGTMELLLTSPLSDFQIIMGKFLGALALYGLMLALTLIHIAVLFWYGEPELGLSLIHI
;
A
#
# COMPACT_ATOMS: atom_id res chain seq x y z
N MET A 1 -17.52 -11.46 -17.68
CA MET A 1 -17.25 -10.58 -16.52
C MET A 1 -17.61 -11.21 -15.18
N ALA A 2 -18.75 -11.90 -15.06
CA ALA A 2 -19.14 -12.57 -13.81
C ALA A 2 -18.06 -13.55 -13.27
N ASN A 3 -17.44 -14.32 -14.13
CA ASN A 3 -16.40 -15.31 -13.75
C ASN A 3 -15.14 -14.64 -13.19
N ILE A 4 -14.72 -13.50 -13.76
CA ILE A 4 -13.55 -12.74 -13.28
C ILE A 4 -13.80 -12.20 -11.87
N LEU A 5 -14.98 -11.62 -11.63
CA LEU A 5 -15.36 -11.11 -10.32
C LEU A 5 -15.52 -12.22 -9.29
N ALA A 6 -16.09 -13.35 -9.67
CA ALA A 6 -16.20 -14.53 -8.79
C ALA A 6 -14.81 -15.05 -8.39
N LEU A 7 -13.87 -15.09 -9.35
CA LEU A 7 -12.49 -15.50 -9.09
C LEU A 7 -11.76 -14.49 -8.21
N ALA A 8 -11.90 -13.19 -8.47
CA ALA A 8 -11.32 -12.13 -7.64
C ALA A 8 -11.86 -12.19 -6.19
N HIS A 9 -13.16 -12.44 -6.02
CA HIS A 9 -13.76 -12.62 -4.69
C HIS A 9 -13.22 -13.86 -3.97
N LYS A 10 -13.06 -14.98 -4.70
CA LYS A 10 -12.41 -16.19 -4.17
C LYS A 10 -10.98 -15.90 -3.70
N GLU A 11 -10.19 -15.20 -4.51
CA GLU A 11 -8.81 -14.82 -4.18
C GLU A 11 -8.77 -13.92 -2.93
N MET A 12 -9.60 -12.89 -2.87
CA MET A 12 -9.71 -12.04 -1.68
C MET A 12 -10.04 -12.86 -0.43
N ARG A 13 -11.03 -13.74 -0.52
CA ARG A 13 -11.38 -14.60 0.60
C ARG A 13 -10.22 -15.51 1.02
N SER A 14 -9.47 -16.05 0.05
CA SER A 14 -8.29 -16.87 0.32
C SER A 14 -7.22 -16.09 1.10
N TYR A 15 -6.98 -14.82 0.76
CA TYR A 15 -6.04 -13.97 1.50
C TYR A 15 -6.47 -13.78 2.96
N PHE A 16 -7.76 -13.51 3.22
CA PHE A 16 -8.25 -13.28 4.58
C PHE A 16 -8.48 -14.55 5.42
N VAL A 17 -8.61 -15.70 4.79
CA VAL A 17 -8.61 -17.01 5.51
C VAL A 17 -7.19 -17.34 5.98
N SER A 18 -6.18 -16.88 5.28
CA SER A 18 -4.79 -17.11 5.63
C SER A 18 -4.26 -16.04 6.62
N PRO A 19 -3.55 -16.44 7.69
CA PRO A 19 -2.97 -15.50 8.65
C PRO A 19 -1.92 -14.57 8.03
N ILE A 20 -1.36 -14.91 6.87
CA ILE A 20 -0.26 -14.17 6.25
C ILE A 20 -0.74 -12.83 5.67
N ALA A 21 -1.98 -12.71 5.20
CA ALA A 21 -2.49 -11.41 4.79
C ALA A 21 -2.50 -10.40 5.94
N TYR A 22 -2.91 -10.86 7.13
CA TYR A 22 -2.87 -10.03 8.34
C TYR A 22 -1.45 -9.65 8.73
N VAL A 23 -0.50 -10.59 8.66
CA VAL A 23 0.91 -10.32 8.92
C VAL A 23 1.45 -9.27 7.95
N LEU A 24 1.13 -9.38 6.66
CA LEU A 24 1.54 -8.41 5.64
C LEU A 24 0.92 -7.03 5.88
N LEU A 25 -0.37 -6.96 6.22
CA LEU A 25 -1.05 -5.71 6.54
C LEU A 25 -0.45 -5.04 7.78
N VAL A 26 -0.22 -5.80 8.85
CA VAL A 26 0.40 -5.29 10.09
C VAL A 26 1.83 -4.82 9.81
N PHE A 27 2.63 -5.61 9.12
CA PHE A 27 4.00 -5.26 8.76
C PHE A 27 4.06 -3.98 7.91
N PHE A 28 3.19 -3.89 6.90
CA PHE A 28 3.08 -2.70 6.07
C PHE A 28 2.68 -1.46 6.89
N THR A 29 1.66 -1.59 7.75
CA THR A 29 1.17 -0.49 8.60
C THR A 29 2.24 -0.03 9.59
N LEU A 30 3.00 -0.95 10.18
CA LEU A 30 4.11 -0.64 11.08
C LEU A 30 5.24 0.10 10.36
N LEU A 31 5.64 -0.37 9.17
CA LEU A 31 6.66 0.29 8.37
C LEU A 31 6.22 1.70 7.94
N PHE A 32 4.99 1.81 7.44
CA PHE A 32 4.43 3.09 7.04
C PHE A 32 4.38 4.05 8.24
N GLY A 33 3.88 3.60 9.39
CA GLY A 33 3.83 4.37 10.63
C GLY A 33 5.21 4.81 11.10
N TRP A 34 6.21 3.93 10.98
CA TRP A 34 7.60 4.28 11.28
C TRP A 34 8.10 5.43 10.40
N PHE A 35 7.93 5.33 9.08
CA PHE A 35 8.33 6.39 8.16
C PHE A 35 7.54 7.69 8.38
N TYR A 36 6.27 7.56 8.73
CA TYR A 36 5.42 8.69 9.07
C TYR A 36 5.97 9.46 10.29
N VAL A 37 6.26 8.75 11.40
CA VAL A 37 6.82 9.36 12.62
C VAL A 37 8.22 9.91 12.36
N ALA A 38 9.06 9.22 11.58
CA ALA A 38 10.39 9.71 11.22
C ALA A 38 10.31 11.02 10.40
N SER A 39 9.38 11.11 9.46
CA SER A 39 9.14 12.32 8.66
C SER A 39 8.63 13.49 9.51
N LEU A 40 7.72 13.23 10.48
CA LEU A 40 7.26 14.23 11.44
C LEU A 40 8.42 14.76 12.30
N ASN A 41 9.25 13.87 12.86
CA ASN A 41 10.38 14.26 13.68
C ASN A 41 11.38 15.11 12.88
N LEU A 42 11.66 14.74 11.63
CA LEU A 42 12.53 15.53 10.76
C LEU A 42 11.94 16.91 10.52
N MET A 43 10.65 17.01 10.24
CA MET A 43 9.97 18.29 10.04
C MET A 43 10.04 19.19 11.29
N VAL A 44 9.81 18.62 12.48
CA VAL A 44 9.91 19.35 13.75
C VAL A 44 11.35 19.86 13.99
N GLN A 45 12.37 19.03 13.74
CA GLN A 45 13.77 19.42 13.89
C GLN A 45 14.16 20.54 12.92
N LEU A 46 13.69 20.50 11.68
CA LEU A 46 13.92 21.55 10.68
C LEU A 46 13.22 22.86 11.10
N SER A 47 11.99 22.79 11.61
CA SER A 47 11.24 23.98 12.06
C SER A 47 11.88 24.67 13.30
N MET A 48 12.52 23.87 14.16
CA MET A 48 13.22 24.38 15.34
C MET A 48 14.62 24.95 15.01
N GLY A 49 15.04 24.93 13.75
CA GLY A 49 16.36 25.49 13.35
C GLY A 49 17.55 24.66 13.85
N GLN A 50 17.36 23.42 14.31
CA GLN A 50 18.43 22.59 14.89
C GLN A 50 19.59 22.29 13.93
N PHE A 51 19.37 22.43 12.63
CA PHE A 51 20.41 22.19 11.61
C PHE A 51 21.24 23.46 11.23
N GLY A 52 21.19 24.54 12.01
CA GLY A 52 22.07 25.68 11.82
C GLY A 52 21.82 26.54 10.56
N MET A 53 20.76 26.28 9.84
CA MET A 53 20.33 27.06 8.68
C MET A 53 19.38 28.17 9.16
N GLY A 54 19.97 29.30 9.46
CA GLY A 54 19.44 30.60 9.87
C GLY A 54 17.93 30.83 9.84
N GLY A 55 17.29 30.82 11.03
CA GLY A 55 15.92 31.28 11.26
C GLY A 55 14.81 30.30 10.97
N PRO A 56 13.59 30.52 11.47
CA PRO A 56 12.44 29.68 11.19
C PRO A 56 12.11 29.75 9.69
N GLN A 57 12.36 28.65 8.98
CA GLN A 57 12.00 28.52 7.58
C GLN A 57 10.55 28.05 7.46
N VAL A 58 9.82 28.65 6.54
CA VAL A 58 8.51 28.12 6.13
C VAL A 58 8.75 26.77 5.42
N ILE A 59 8.52 25.68 6.15
CA ILE A 59 8.76 24.32 5.66
C ILE A 59 7.54 23.87 4.88
N ASN A 60 7.73 23.53 3.61
CA ASN A 60 6.68 22.97 2.78
C ASN A 60 6.42 21.50 3.17
N ILE A 61 5.27 21.23 3.83
CA ILE A 61 4.86 19.91 4.30
C ILE A 61 4.85 18.89 3.15
N ASN A 62 4.41 19.31 1.97
CA ASN A 62 4.34 18.44 0.80
C ASN A 62 5.71 17.93 0.37
N GLU A 63 6.71 18.77 0.40
CA GLU A 63 8.05 18.48 -0.10
C GLU A 63 8.88 17.67 0.90
N PHE A 64 8.78 18.02 2.19
CA PHE A 64 9.59 17.40 3.24
C PHE A 64 8.94 16.21 3.93
N MET A 65 7.62 16.07 3.86
CA MET A 65 6.90 14.98 4.51
C MET A 65 6.15 14.08 3.50
N ILE A 66 5.23 14.64 2.72
CA ILE A 66 4.32 13.83 1.89
C ILE A 66 5.09 13.11 0.79
N ARG A 67 5.93 13.79 0.05
CA ARG A 67 6.70 13.24 -1.07
C ARG A 67 7.66 12.11 -0.66
N PRO A 68 8.52 12.26 0.38
CA PRO A 68 9.35 11.16 0.87
C PRO A 68 8.54 9.99 1.42
N LEU A 69 7.42 10.25 2.08
CA LEU A 69 6.54 9.23 2.63
C LEU A 69 5.96 8.33 1.53
N PHE A 70 5.42 8.92 0.45
CA PHE A 70 4.94 8.17 -0.71
C PHE A 70 6.08 7.46 -1.45
N GLY A 71 7.25 8.08 -1.58
CA GLY A 71 8.43 7.46 -2.18
C GLY A 71 8.84 6.19 -1.44
N ASN A 72 8.97 6.25 -0.12
CA ASN A 72 9.29 5.10 0.72
C ASN A 72 8.19 4.02 0.64
N THR A 73 6.92 4.43 0.63
CA THR A 73 5.79 3.52 0.48
C THR A 73 5.83 2.78 -0.86
N ALA A 74 6.15 3.47 -1.95
CA ALA A 74 6.28 2.85 -3.27
C ALA A 74 7.39 1.79 -3.28
N VAL A 75 8.53 2.05 -2.64
CA VAL A 75 9.62 1.07 -2.51
C VAL A 75 9.16 -0.16 -1.71
N ILE A 76 8.47 0.03 -0.59
CA ILE A 76 7.94 -1.09 0.21
C ILE A 76 6.98 -1.94 -0.64
N LEU A 77 6.06 -1.30 -1.34
CA LEU A 77 5.07 -1.96 -2.18
C LEU A 77 5.71 -2.70 -3.36
N LEU A 78 6.80 -2.19 -3.93
CA LEU A 78 7.57 -2.84 -4.98
C LEU A 78 8.05 -4.24 -4.56
N PHE A 79 8.37 -4.46 -3.29
CA PHE A 79 8.77 -5.76 -2.75
C PHE A 79 7.57 -6.58 -2.28
N LEU A 80 6.58 -5.97 -1.63
CA LEU A 80 5.44 -6.69 -1.07
C LEU A 80 4.51 -7.24 -2.15
N LEU A 81 4.27 -6.52 -3.24
CA LEU A 81 3.36 -6.97 -4.30
C LEU A 81 3.86 -8.25 -5.01
N PRO A 82 5.12 -8.36 -5.46
CA PRO A 82 5.63 -9.62 -5.99
C PRO A 82 5.57 -10.77 -4.98
N MET A 83 5.90 -10.51 -3.72
CA MET A 83 5.84 -11.52 -2.67
C MET A 83 4.42 -12.07 -2.48
N LEU A 84 3.42 -11.19 -2.52
CA LEU A 84 2.01 -11.56 -2.43
C LEU A 84 1.55 -12.38 -3.63
N THR A 85 1.89 -11.95 -4.84
CA THR A 85 1.49 -12.64 -6.07
C THR A 85 2.14 -14.00 -6.22
N MET A 86 3.46 -14.11 -5.95
CA MET A 86 4.17 -15.40 -5.96
C MET A 86 3.58 -16.39 -4.97
N ARG A 87 3.17 -15.91 -3.81
CA ARG A 87 2.52 -16.75 -2.81
C ARG A 87 1.19 -17.31 -3.28
N SER A 88 0.33 -16.51 -3.91
CA SER A 88 -0.96 -16.98 -4.44
C SER A 88 -0.78 -18.15 -5.39
N TYR A 89 0.22 -18.09 -6.28
CA TYR A 89 0.56 -19.20 -7.18
C TYR A 89 1.15 -20.42 -6.45
N ALA A 90 2.03 -20.19 -5.46
CA ALA A 90 2.64 -21.27 -4.67
C ALA A 90 1.59 -22.03 -3.84
N GLU A 91 0.61 -21.34 -3.29
CA GLU A 91 -0.47 -21.92 -2.49
C GLU A 91 -1.40 -22.80 -3.33
N GLU A 92 -1.74 -22.38 -4.55
CA GLU A 92 -2.52 -23.18 -5.50
C GLU A 92 -1.76 -24.42 -5.97
N LYS A 93 -0.47 -24.30 -6.25
CA LYS A 93 0.38 -25.43 -6.61
C LYS A 93 0.46 -26.46 -5.48
N ARG A 94 0.60 -25.97 -4.23
CA ARG A 94 0.68 -26.83 -3.03
C ARG A 94 -0.64 -27.56 -2.72
N SER A 95 -1.76 -26.88 -2.94
CA SER A 95 -3.12 -27.44 -2.69
C SER A 95 -3.62 -28.34 -3.81
N GLY A 96 -2.90 -28.45 -4.94
CA GLY A 96 -3.35 -29.22 -6.11
C GLY A 96 -4.51 -28.56 -6.87
N THR A 97 -4.94 -27.37 -6.47
CA THR A 97 -6.05 -26.66 -7.12
C THR A 97 -5.67 -26.03 -8.46
N MET A 98 -4.38 -25.97 -8.76
CA MET A 98 -3.87 -25.49 -10.04
C MET A 98 -4.38 -26.34 -11.22
N GLU A 99 -4.40 -27.68 -11.06
CA GLU A 99 -4.92 -28.60 -12.09
C GLU A 99 -6.41 -28.43 -12.31
N LEU A 100 -7.17 -28.24 -11.21
CA LEU A 100 -8.61 -27.96 -11.30
C LEU A 100 -8.90 -26.62 -11.98
N LEU A 101 -8.03 -25.63 -11.80
CA LEU A 101 -8.18 -24.34 -12.44
C LEU A 101 -7.93 -24.42 -13.95
N LEU A 102 -6.90 -25.19 -14.37
CA LEU A 102 -6.55 -25.40 -15.77
C LEU A 102 -7.56 -26.30 -16.52
N THR A 103 -8.25 -27.21 -15.84
CA THR A 103 -9.30 -28.05 -16.42
C THR A 103 -10.69 -27.39 -16.37
N SER A 104 -10.82 -26.24 -15.71
CA SER A 104 -12.08 -25.50 -15.67
C SER A 104 -12.39 -24.82 -17.02
N PRO A 105 -13.67 -24.56 -17.35
CA PRO A 105 -14.06 -23.88 -18.59
C PRO A 105 -13.77 -22.35 -18.54
N LEU A 106 -12.68 -21.94 -17.90
CA LEU A 106 -12.21 -20.56 -17.80
C LEU A 106 -11.07 -20.33 -18.79
N SER A 107 -11.06 -19.18 -19.44
CA SER A 107 -9.90 -18.78 -20.24
C SER A 107 -8.73 -18.35 -19.35
N ASP A 108 -7.49 -18.54 -19.83
CA ASP A 108 -6.27 -18.11 -19.12
C ASP A 108 -6.32 -16.62 -18.77
N PHE A 109 -6.89 -15.81 -19.65
CA PHE A 109 -7.11 -14.40 -19.41
C PHE A 109 -8.02 -14.12 -18.21
N GLN A 110 -9.10 -14.90 -18.06
CA GLN A 110 -10.02 -14.75 -16.92
C GLN A 110 -9.32 -15.13 -15.60
N ILE A 111 -8.47 -16.15 -15.61
CA ILE A 111 -7.70 -16.60 -14.46
C ILE A 111 -6.71 -15.50 -14.03
N ILE A 112 -5.91 -14.99 -14.97
CA ILE A 112 -4.92 -13.95 -14.69
C ILE A 112 -5.60 -12.67 -14.20
N MET A 113 -6.67 -12.23 -14.85
CA MET A 113 -7.40 -11.03 -14.45
C MET A 113 -8.09 -11.17 -13.08
N GLY A 114 -8.63 -12.33 -12.76
CA GLY A 114 -9.21 -12.60 -11.46
C GLY A 114 -8.18 -12.49 -10.33
N LYS A 115 -6.99 -13.10 -10.52
CA LYS A 115 -5.86 -13.00 -9.58
C LYS A 115 -5.34 -11.58 -9.44
N PHE A 116 -5.20 -10.89 -10.57
CA PHE A 116 -4.77 -9.49 -10.59
C PHE A 116 -5.73 -8.59 -9.80
N LEU A 117 -7.04 -8.73 -10.00
CA LEU A 117 -8.05 -7.97 -9.26
C LEU A 117 -8.06 -8.31 -7.77
N GLY A 118 -7.85 -9.57 -7.40
CA GLY A 118 -7.71 -9.98 -6.00
C GLY A 118 -6.51 -9.32 -5.33
N ALA A 119 -5.35 -9.33 -5.98
CA ALA A 119 -4.14 -8.66 -5.50
C ALA A 119 -4.32 -7.12 -5.44
N LEU A 120 -4.97 -6.54 -6.46
CA LEU A 120 -5.27 -5.11 -6.52
C LEU A 120 -6.20 -4.67 -5.37
N ALA A 121 -7.16 -5.51 -5.01
CA ALA A 121 -8.06 -5.22 -3.90
C ALA A 121 -7.32 -5.22 -2.54
N LEU A 122 -6.39 -6.16 -2.32
CA LEU A 122 -5.55 -6.14 -1.12
C LEU A 122 -4.61 -4.93 -1.10
N TYR A 123 -4.03 -4.57 -2.25
CA TYR A 123 -3.26 -3.35 -2.41
C TYR A 123 -4.09 -2.10 -2.09
N GLY A 124 -5.33 -2.02 -2.59
CA GLY A 124 -6.26 -0.94 -2.27
C GLY A 124 -6.55 -0.83 -0.77
N LEU A 125 -6.65 -1.98 -0.07
CA LEU A 125 -6.80 -1.99 1.38
C LEU A 125 -5.55 -1.45 2.09
N MET A 126 -4.35 -1.80 1.65
CA MET A 126 -3.09 -1.24 2.16
C MET A 126 -3.06 0.29 2.00
N LEU A 127 -3.45 0.79 0.81
CA LEU A 127 -3.55 2.23 0.58
C LEU A 127 -4.63 2.89 1.46
N ALA A 128 -5.77 2.25 1.67
CA ALA A 128 -6.81 2.76 2.56
C ALA A 128 -6.31 2.92 4.00
N LEU A 129 -5.48 2.00 4.48
CA LEU A 129 -4.83 2.11 5.80
C LEU A 129 -3.86 3.30 5.87
N THR A 130 -3.14 3.62 4.78
CA THR A 130 -2.27 4.82 4.76
C THR A 130 -3.07 6.12 4.82
N LEU A 131 -4.28 6.14 4.25
CA LEU A 131 -5.14 7.32 4.30
C LEU A 131 -5.53 7.71 5.73
N ILE A 132 -5.59 6.77 6.66
CA ILE A 132 -5.86 7.05 8.08
C ILE A 132 -4.74 7.94 8.65
N HIS A 133 -3.48 7.61 8.38
CA HIS A 133 -2.34 8.41 8.84
C HIS A 133 -2.32 9.80 8.21
N ILE A 134 -2.65 9.88 6.92
CA ILE A 134 -2.74 11.14 6.20
C ILE A 134 -3.93 11.98 6.74
N ALA A 135 -5.06 11.36 7.03
CA ALA A 135 -6.22 12.05 7.62
C ALA A 135 -5.89 12.68 8.98
N VAL A 136 -5.08 12.00 9.81
CA VAL A 136 -4.57 12.56 11.07
C VAL A 136 -3.71 13.80 10.81
N LEU A 137 -2.85 13.77 9.78
CA LEU A 137 -2.04 14.93 9.39
C LEU A 137 -2.91 16.12 8.98
N PHE A 138 -3.97 15.87 8.18
CA PHE A 138 -4.91 16.93 7.78
C PHE A 138 -5.73 17.50 8.95
N TRP A 139 -6.00 16.67 9.94
CA TRP A 139 -6.77 17.11 11.12
C TRP A 139 -5.96 18.01 12.06
N TYR A 140 -4.65 17.74 12.20
CA TYR A 140 -3.77 18.45 13.14
C TYR A 140 -2.83 19.47 12.49
N GLY A 141 -2.61 19.36 11.15
CA GLY A 141 -1.62 20.18 10.46
C GLY A 141 -2.24 20.89 9.30
N GLU A 142 -2.78 21.93 9.17
CA GLU A 142 -3.36 22.67 8.01
C GLU A 142 -2.47 22.58 6.74
N PRO A 143 -2.38 21.41 6.06
CA PRO A 143 -1.60 21.31 4.83
C PRO A 143 -2.30 22.10 3.71
N GLU A 144 -1.56 22.94 3.03
CA GLU A 144 -2.06 23.69 1.87
C GLU A 144 -2.38 22.75 0.70
N LEU A 145 -3.65 22.40 0.54
CA LEU A 145 -4.16 21.57 -0.57
C LEU A 145 -3.97 22.21 -1.96
N GLY A 146 -3.91 23.56 -2.00
CA GLY A 146 -3.80 24.31 -3.25
C GLY A 146 -2.50 24.07 -4.02
N LEU A 147 -1.39 23.88 -3.35
CA LEU A 147 -0.06 23.64 -3.96
C LEU A 147 0.14 22.19 -4.38
N SER A 148 -0.57 21.24 -3.74
CA SER A 148 -0.49 19.80 -4.07
C SER A 148 -1.15 19.45 -5.41
N LEU A 149 -2.18 20.19 -5.81
CA LEU A 149 -2.93 19.96 -7.06
C LEU A 149 -2.30 20.62 -8.30
N ILE A 150 -1.40 21.57 -8.11
CA ILE A 150 -0.78 22.33 -9.23
C ILE A 150 0.50 21.65 -9.74
N HIS A 151 1.08 20.70 -9.00
CA HIS A 151 2.34 20.04 -9.33
C HIS A 151 2.22 18.54 -9.67
N ILE A 152 1.03 18.07 -10.08
CA ILE A 152 0.88 16.73 -10.68
C ILE A 152 0.82 16.87 -12.21
#